data_65bbc83fe560212e4901c6faf27a28f9
#
_entry.id   65bbc83fe560212e4901c6faf27a28f9
#
_cell.length_a   1.000
_cell.length_b   1.000
_cell.length_c   1.000
_cell.angle_alpha   90.00
_cell.angle_beta   90.00
_cell.angle_gamma   90.00
#
_symmetry.space_group_name_H-M   'P 1'
#
loop_
_entity.id
_entity.type
_entity.pdbx_description
1 polymer ?
#
loop_
_entity_poly.entity_id
_entity_poly.type
_entity_poly.pdbx_seq_one_letter_code
_entity_poly.pdbx_strand_id
1 'polypeptide(L)'
;MPLINGYSSSEDEPEEIPKQVFKAQRVDAAPQVSAKPTSTALTITTIDHGDNGNKQIQKTISGHFERETFDDTTFEIQHRNFENLGYAKNKKRIKSKRAKKGKSDVVDGEHSYAGPWAKYHDSSSDEEQDVPKSASEESEAENEQFSETGEEDEEESETTEYFGESEIDYQGRSYMHIPTDVGVNLKNDAIPEECFVPKRQIHVWKGHVNGTNKILFFPNSNHLLLSCGNDSKIYLWSVYHKRELLRGFYGHTKPIKDISFNSDGTKFLSASYDHWVKLWETESGKCLAKFRLKSVANVVKFNPFNDDEFIVGLMNSKIDHYSIKTNQVIQSYDHHLGSINSITFLETKRFISTSEDKTARVWDLQINIPVKLISDPSLHSMPVTRVHPHNKYFAAQSMDNTIMVFSARDRYKTNKKKSFIGHNCAGYGIGIDFSPDGKNLVSGDSNGNALFWDWKTTKMIKKLKIDEKAITQVLWNTKEVSKVAFSGSSGKIYYYE
;
A
#
# COMPACT_ATOMS: atom_id res chain seq x y z
N MET A 1 66.68 5.70 -31.77
CA MET A 1 66.83 4.33 -32.23
C MET A 1 67.35 3.46 -31.10
N PRO A 2 66.73 2.32 -30.81
CA PRO A 2 66.40 1.26 -31.71
C PRO A 2 64.93 0.75 -31.60
N LEU A 3 64.56 0.04 -32.62
CA LEU A 3 63.38 -0.76 -32.92
C LEU A 3 63.16 -1.89 -31.91
N ILE A 4 61.94 -2.14 -31.55
CA ILE A 4 61.48 -3.40 -30.96
C ILE A 4 60.49 -4.04 -31.90
N ASN A 5 60.91 -5.22 -32.36
CA ASN A 5 60.16 -6.11 -33.19
C ASN A 5 59.06 -6.84 -32.42
N GLY A 6 57.93 -7.03 -33.10
CA GLY A 6 57.22 -8.27 -33.32
C GLY A 6 56.71 -9.02 -32.09
N TYR A 7 55.38 -8.90 -31.83
CA TYR A 7 54.64 -9.98 -31.20
C TYR A 7 53.77 -10.62 -32.26
N SER A 8 54.02 -11.89 -32.51
CA SER A 8 53.18 -12.76 -33.31
C SER A 8 51.96 -13.13 -32.49
N SER A 9 50.79 -12.93 -33.10
CA SER A 9 49.53 -13.48 -32.62
C SER A 9 49.55 -15.01 -32.78
N SER A 10 49.57 -15.72 -31.66
CA SER A 10 49.10 -17.08 -31.62
C SER A 10 47.61 -17.05 -31.30
N GLU A 11 46.82 -17.50 -32.20
CA GLU A 11 45.40 -17.81 -32.01
C GLU A 11 45.33 -19.03 -31.09
N ASP A 12 45.10 -18.83 -29.82
CA ASP A 12 44.67 -19.91 -28.91
C ASP A 12 43.15 -20.10 -29.08
N GLU A 13 42.78 -21.20 -29.72
CA GLU A 13 41.42 -21.71 -29.70
C GLU A 13 41.03 -22.01 -28.25
N PRO A 14 39.81 -21.59 -27.80
CA PRO A 14 39.37 -21.93 -26.45
C PRO A 14 39.12 -23.44 -26.36
N GLU A 15 39.89 -24.12 -25.51
CA GLU A 15 39.60 -25.48 -25.10
C GLU A 15 38.17 -25.61 -24.59
N GLU A 16 37.35 -26.39 -25.26
CA GLU A 16 36.02 -26.78 -24.80
C GLU A 16 36.15 -27.55 -23.47
N ILE A 17 35.76 -26.88 -22.39
CA ILE A 17 35.54 -27.54 -21.10
C ILE A 17 34.43 -28.58 -21.29
N PRO A 18 34.68 -29.87 -21.03
CA PRO A 18 33.64 -30.88 -21.18
C PRO A 18 32.52 -30.57 -20.20
N LYS A 19 31.34 -30.23 -20.73
CA LYS A 19 30.13 -30.12 -19.95
C LYS A 19 29.85 -31.46 -19.29
N GLN A 20 30.20 -31.60 -18.03
CA GLN A 20 29.72 -32.71 -17.21
C GLN A 20 28.18 -32.60 -17.17
N VAL A 21 27.58 -33.42 -17.99
CA VAL A 21 26.14 -33.66 -17.92
C VAL A 21 25.92 -34.45 -16.64
N PHE A 22 25.58 -33.74 -15.57
CA PHE A 22 25.02 -34.40 -14.40
C PHE A 22 23.70 -35.03 -14.85
N LYS A 23 23.72 -36.36 -15.03
CA LYS A 23 22.49 -37.13 -15.12
C LYS A 23 21.82 -37.03 -13.76
N ALA A 24 20.88 -36.08 -13.60
CA ALA A 24 19.99 -36.07 -12.47
C ALA A 24 19.32 -37.46 -12.42
N GLN A 25 19.46 -38.17 -11.30
CA GLN A 25 18.69 -39.37 -11.04
C GLN A 25 17.22 -38.94 -11.02
N ARG A 26 16.47 -39.42 -12.00
CA ARG A 26 15.03 -39.19 -12.05
C ARG A 26 14.38 -40.00 -10.94
N VAL A 27 13.96 -39.34 -9.90
CA VAL A 27 13.08 -39.93 -8.91
C VAL A 27 11.66 -39.64 -9.38
N ASP A 28 10.92 -40.66 -9.77
CA ASP A 28 9.51 -40.54 -10.09
C ASP A 28 8.75 -40.28 -8.78
N ALA A 29 8.64 -39.02 -8.41
CA ALA A 29 7.97 -38.59 -7.18
C ALA A 29 6.42 -38.60 -7.29
N ALA A 30 5.89 -38.83 -8.47
CA ALA A 30 4.47 -39.01 -8.70
C ALA A 30 4.16 -40.49 -9.01
N PRO A 31 3.02 -41.03 -8.57
CA PRO A 31 2.56 -42.34 -9.02
C PRO A 31 2.51 -42.32 -10.54
N GLN A 32 3.02 -43.40 -11.19
CA GLN A 32 2.89 -43.53 -12.63
C GLN A 32 1.41 -43.50 -12.98
N VAL A 33 0.99 -42.35 -13.47
CA VAL A 33 -0.36 -42.23 -13.95
C VAL A 33 -0.41 -42.86 -15.33
N SER A 34 -0.66 -44.17 -15.38
CA SER A 34 -1.23 -44.78 -16.57
C SER A 34 -2.68 -44.34 -16.70
N ALA A 35 -2.91 -43.05 -16.49
CA ALA A 35 -4.22 -42.47 -16.46
C ALA A 35 -4.78 -42.41 -17.86
N LYS A 36 -5.93 -43.00 -18.02
CA LYS A 36 -6.84 -42.56 -19.07
C LYS A 36 -7.10 -41.07 -18.79
N PRO A 37 -6.76 -40.16 -19.71
CA PRO A 37 -6.90 -38.74 -19.46
C PRO A 37 -8.37 -38.41 -19.19
N THR A 38 -8.66 -37.91 -18.02
CA THR A 38 -9.93 -37.28 -17.72
C THR A 38 -10.06 -36.03 -18.57
N SER A 39 -11.22 -35.86 -19.19
CA SER A 39 -11.51 -34.90 -20.27
C SER A 39 -11.38 -33.40 -19.91
N THR A 40 -10.90 -33.06 -18.72
CA THR A 40 -10.87 -31.68 -18.21
C THR A 40 -9.49 -31.03 -18.15
N ALA A 41 -8.41 -31.74 -18.43
CA ALA A 41 -7.04 -31.22 -18.23
C ALA A 41 -6.22 -31.03 -19.50
N LEU A 42 -6.68 -31.41 -20.68
CA LEU A 42 -5.88 -31.43 -21.90
C LEU A 42 -6.66 -30.91 -23.10
N THR A 43 -6.02 -30.02 -23.86
CA THR A 43 -6.59 -29.51 -25.10
C THR A 43 -6.60 -30.62 -26.16
N ILE A 44 -7.79 -30.98 -26.64
CA ILE A 44 -7.96 -31.98 -27.70
C ILE A 44 -7.93 -31.26 -29.03
N THR A 45 -6.92 -31.51 -29.84
CA THR A 45 -6.88 -31.05 -31.23
C THR A 45 -7.38 -32.17 -32.14
N THR A 46 -8.34 -31.86 -32.98
CA THR A 46 -8.81 -32.76 -34.05
C THR A 46 -7.96 -32.50 -35.29
N ILE A 47 -7.22 -33.50 -35.74
CA ILE A 47 -6.53 -33.45 -37.02
C ILE A 47 -7.39 -34.21 -38.01
N ASP A 48 -7.89 -33.51 -39.06
CA ASP A 48 -8.59 -34.10 -40.18
C ASP A 48 -7.55 -34.66 -41.14
N HIS A 49 -7.41 -35.96 -41.22
CA HIS A 49 -6.77 -36.61 -42.35
C HIS A 49 -7.84 -36.97 -43.39
N GLY A 50 -7.99 -36.08 -44.36
CA GLY A 50 -8.89 -36.35 -45.48
C GLY A 50 -8.30 -37.32 -46.49
N ASP A 51 -8.91 -38.45 -46.69
CA ASP A 51 -9.38 -38.92 -47.99
C ASP A 51 -10.28 -40.17 -47.74
N ASN A 52 -11.39 -40.14 -48.43
CA ASN A 52 -12.38 -41.22 -48.50
C ASN A 52 -13.32 -41.45 -47.31
N GLY A 53 -14.42 -40.75 -47.37
CA GLY A 53 -15.80 -41.26 -47.05
C GLY A 53 -16.16 -41.62 -45.60
N ASN A 54 -15.21 -41.87 -44.73
CA ASN A 54 -15.45 -42.19 -43.30
C ASN A 54 -14.58 -41.27 -42.41
N LYS A 55 -15.15 -40.20 -41.93
CA LYS A 55 -14.50 -39.30 -40.97
C LYS A 55 -14.37 -39.99 -39.62
N GLN A 56 -13.28 -40.67 -39.39
CA GLN A 56 -12.86 -41.07 -38.05
C GLN A 56 -12.08 -39.91 -37.40
N ILE A 57 -12.75 -39.24 -36.48
CA ILE A 57 -12.09 -38.18 -35.66
C ILE A 57 -11.16 -38.87 -34.70
N GLN A 58 -9.86 -38.87 -34.99
CA GLN A 58 -8.86 -39.26 -34.01
C GLN A 58 -8.55 -38.09 -33.10
N LYS A 59 -8.93 -38.25 -31.84
CA LYS A 59 -8.57 -37.28 -30.78
C LYS A 59 -7.13 -37.54 -30.37
N THR A 60 -6.21 -36.69 -30.79
CA THR A 60 -4.84 -36.70 -30.30
C THR A 60 -4.66 -35.66 -29.21
N ILE A 61 -4.01 -36.08 -28.12
CA ILE A 61 -3.71 -35.21 -26.99
C ILE A 61 -2.35 -34.60 -27.27
N SER A 62 -2.29 -33.28 -27.50
CA SER A 62 -1.05 -32.54 -27.60
C SER A 62 -0.90 -31.64 -26.38
N GLY A 63 0.13 -31.84 -25.60
CA GLY A 63 0.50 -31.02 -24.48
C GLY A 63 1.96 -31.21 -24.11
N HIS A 64 2.61 -30.17 -23.66
CA HIS A 64 3.94 -30.24 -23.08
C HIS A 64 3.81 -30.64 -21.61
N PHE A 65 4.38 -31.79 -21.25
CA PHE A 65 4.55 -32.16 -19.85
C PHE A 65 5.95 -31.73 -19.43
N GLU A 66 6.05 -30.69 -18.61
CA GLU A 66 7.25 -30.48 -17.84
C GLU A 66 7.27 -31.49 -16.69
N ARG A 67 8.19 -32.43 -16.73
CA ARG A 67 8.49 -33.27 -15.59
C ARG A 67 9.37 -32.47 -14.64
N GLU A 68 8.78 -31.98 -13.55
CA GLU A 68 9.59 -31.50 -12.45
C GLU A 68 10.15 -32.70 -11.67
N THR A 69 11.44 -32.79 -11.61
CA THR A 69 12.16 -33.78 -10.77
C THR A 69 12.40 -33.12 -9.41
N PHE A 70 11.77 -33.65 -8.38
CA PHE A 70 12.04 -33.25 -7.00
C PHE A 70 13.13 -34.16 -6.41
N ASP A 71 14.04 -33.56 -5.63
CA ASP A 71 14.98 -34.31 -4.82
C ASP A 71 14.23 -35.08 -3.73
N ASP A 72 14.68 -36.31 -3.42
CA ASP A 72 14.10 -37.15 -2.36
C ASP A 72 14.02 -36.40 -1.02
N THR A 73 15.04 -35.59 -0.71
CA THR A 73 15.10 -34.77 0.50
C THR A 73 14.00 -33.71 0.54
N THR A 74 13.71 -33.06 -0.58
CA THR A 74 12.65 -32.07 -0.69
C THR A 74 11.26 -32.68 -0.56
N PHE A 75 11.08 -33.86 -1.15
CA PHE A 75 9.86 -34.64 -1.01
C PHE A 75 9.64 -35.10 0.43
N GLU A 76 10.64 -35.61 1.12
CA GLU A 76 10.55 -36.01 2.52
C GLU A 76 10.23 -34.83 3.45
N ILE A 77 10.84 -33.68 3.21
CA ILE A 77 10.55 -32.46 3.99
C ILE A 77 9.10 -32.01 3.79
N GLN A 78 8.63 -31.98 2.56
CA GLN A 78 7.24 -31.64 2.25
C GLN A 78 6.26 -32.65 2.85
N HIS A 79 6.63 -33.93 2.80
CA HIS A 79 5.86 -35.00 3.37
C HIS A 79 5.76 -34.92 4.89
N ARG A 80 6.87 -34.68 5.60
CA ARG A 80 6.88 -34.44 7.07
C ARG A 80 6.06 -33.22 7.44
N ASN A 81 6.16 -32.14 6.66
CA ASN A 81 5.37 -30.94 6.89
C ASN A 81 3.87 -31.22 6.71
N PHE A 82 3.49 -32.01 5.73
CA PHE A 82 2.12 -32.44 5.54
C PHE A 82 1.61 -33.32 6.66
N GLU A 83 2.40 -34.28 7.14
CA GLU A 83 2.02 -35.15 8.27
C GLU A 83 1.87 -34.38 9.58
N ASN A 84 2.76 -33.41 9.85
CA ASN A 84 2.77 -32.68 11.12
C ASN A 84 1.84 -31.47 11.16
N LEU A 85 1.78 -30.69 10.09
CA LEU A 85 1.09 -29.40 10.08
C LEU A 85 -0.14 -29.37 9.20
N GLY A 86 -0.24 -30.26 8.18
CA GLY A 86 -1.20 -30.13 7.11
C GLY A 86 -1.05 -28.80 6.38
N TYR A 87 -1.79 -28.64 5.33
CA TYR A 87 -1.93 -27.35 4.67
C TYR A 87 -3.11 -26.52 5.23
N ALA A 88 -3.62 -26.89 6.41
CA ALA A 88 -4.69 -26.12 7.05
C ALA A 88 -4.13 -24.78 7.56
N LYS A 89 -4.52 -23.71 6.94
CA LYS A 89 -4.17 -22.33 7.33
C LYS A 89 -4.72 -21.92 8.69
N ASN A 90 -5.60 -22.70 9.28
CA ASN A 90 -6.32 -22.33 10.48
C ASN A 90 -5.87 -23.16 11.70
N LYS A 91 -5.14 -22.54 12.64
CA LYS A 91 -4.68 -23.19 13.88
C LYS A 91 -5.79 -23.84 14.70
N LYS A 92 -7.04 -23.40 14.58
CA LYS A 92 -8.19 -23.98 15.26
C LYS A 92 -8.59 -25.35 14.69
N ARG A 93 -8.20 -25.68 13.46
CA ARG A 93 -8.47 -26.97 12.79
C ARG A 93 -7.37 -28.02 13.00
N ILE A 94 -6.31 -27.72 13.72
CA ILE A 94 -5.22 -28.66 14.00
C ILE A 94 -5.70 -29.88 14.82
N LYS A 95 -6.89 -29.81 15.43
CA LYS A 95 -7.48 -30.91 16.20
C LYS A 95 -8.31 -31.88 15.35
N SER A 96 -8.57 -31.59 14.09
CA SER A 96 -9.28 -32.54 13.20
C SER A 96 -8.34 -33.66 12.78
N LYS A 97 -8.84 -34.91 12.80
CA LYS A 97 -8.08 -36.05 12.34
C LYS A 97 -7.85 -35.97 10.84
N ARG A 98 -6.60 -36.09 10.42
CA ARG A 98 -6.28 -36.19 9.00
C ARG A 98 -6.78 -37.52 8.42
N ALA A 99 -7.18 -37.51 7.16
CA ALA A 99 -7.42 -38.70 6.40
C ALA A 99 -6.19 -39.63 6.46
N LYS A 100 -6.39 -40.92 6.62
CA LYS A 100 -5.32 -41.90 6.60
C LYS A 100 -4.64 -41.84 5.25
N LYS A 101 -3.31 -41.77 5.27
CA LYS A 101 -2.51 -41.76 4.06
C LYS A 101 -2.60 -43.12 3.36
N GLY A 102 -3.00 -43.13 2.12
CA GLY A 102 -3.07 -44.32 1.29
C GLY A 102 -1.68 -44.82 0.84
N LYS A 103 -1.62 -45.99 0.24
CA LYS A 103 -0.42 -46.54 -0.35
C LYS A 103 -0.17 -45.92 -1.72
N SER A 104 1.09 -45.61 -2.04
CA SER A 104 1.48 -44.97 -3.31
C SER A 104 1.17 -45.84 -4.56
N ASP A 105 0.95 -47.11 -4.40
CA ASP A 105 0.77 -48.08 -5.50
C ASP A 105 -0.72 -48.24 -5.86
N VAL A 106 -1.63 -47.65 -5.07
CA VAL A 106 -3.08 -47.75 -5.28
C VAL A 106 -3.59 -46.42 -5.81
N VAL A 107 -4.07 -46.41 -7.05
CA VAL A 107 -4.50 -45.20 -7.74
C VAL A 107 -5.95 -44.80 -7.38
N ASP A 108 -6.85 -45.79 -7.22
CA ASP A 108 -8.27 -45.60 -6.90
C ASP A 108 -8.73 -46.60 -5.82
N GLY A 109 -9.65 -46.13 -4.92
CA GLY A 109 -10.31 -46.96 -3.91
C GLY A 109 -9.87 -46.66 -2.47
N GLU A 110 -10.37 -47.52 -1.57
CA GLU A 110 -10.19 -47.40 -0.12
C GLU A 110 -8.72 -47.63 0.25
N HIS A 111 -7.83 -46.87 0.34
CA HIS A 111 -6.39 -46.87 0.57
C HIS A 111 -5.57 -46.25 -0.56
N SER A 112 -6.22 -45.50 -1.48
CA SER A 112 -5.50 -44.73 -2.50
C SER A 112 -4.59 -43.68 -1.89
N TYR A 113 -3.49 -43.38 -2.60
CA TYR A 113 -2.55 -42.35 -2.18
C TYR A 113 -3.22 -40.95 -2.25
N ALA A 114 -3.40 -40.32 -1.11
CA ALA A 114 -4.08 -39.03 -1.01
C ALA A 114 -3.17 -37.81 -1.22
N GLY A 115 -1.83 -38.01 -1.25
CA GLY A 115 -0.85 -36.94 -1.48
C GLY A 115 -0.81 -35.84 -0.40
N PRO A 116 0.07 -34.84 -0.57
CA PRO A 116 0.18 -33.73 0.37
C PRO A 116 -1.01 -32.76 0.36
N TRP A 117 -1.87 -32.84 -0.62
CA TRP A 117 -3.06 -31.96 -0.80
C TRP A 117 -4.38 -32.59 -0.40
N ALA A 118 -4.36 -33.77 0.26
CA ALA A 118 -5.57 -34.45 0.72
C ALA A 118 -6.40 -33.58 1.68
N LYS A 119 -7.72 -33.64 1.52
CA LYS A 119 -8.65 -32.96 2.44
C LYS A 119 -8.68 -33.64 3.80
N TYR A 120 -8.94 -32.88 4.86
CA TYR A 120 -9.19 -33.42 6.19
C TYR A 120 -10.61 -33.99 6.27
N HIS A 121 -10.79 -35.10 7.00
CA HIS A 121 -12.11 -35.55 7.40
C HIS A 121 -12.52 -34.82 8.67
N ASP A 122 -13.69 -34.19 8.65
CA ASP A 122 -14.33 -33.66 9.84
C ASP A 122 -14.95 -34.82 10.63
N SER A 123 -14.69 -34.89 11.93
CA SER A 123 -15.13 -35.98 12.82
C SER A 123 -16.58 -35.87 13.30
N SER A 124 -17.45 -35.18 12.54
CA SER A 124 -18.82 -34.87 12.97
C SER A 124 -19.92 -35.48 12.10
N SER A 125 -19.65 -36.55 11.33
CA SER A 125 -20.69 -37.18 10.54
C SER A 125 -20.66 -38.72 10.68
N ASP A 126 -20.86 -39.20 11.92
CA ASP A 126 -21.36 -40.57 12.14
C ASP A 126 -22.72 -40.46 12.85
N GLU A 127 -23.74 -40.14 12.12
CA GLU A 127 -25.14 -40.51 12.41
C GLU A 127 -25.85 -40.69 11.07
N GLU A 128 -26.02 -41.96 10.72
CA GLU A 128 -26.86 -42.41 9.64
C GLU A 128 -28.34 -42.12 10.00
N GLN A 129 -29.03 -41.40 9.13
CA GLN A 129 -30.49 -41.56 9.01
C GLN A 129 -30.91 -41.56 7.54
N ASP A 130 -31.36 -42.71 7.09
CA ASP A 130 -32.11 -42.92 5.87
C ASP A 130 -33.35 -42.06 5.80
N VAL A 131 -33.64 -41.42 4.67
CA VAL A 131 -34.98 -41.23 4.08
C VAL A 131 -34.88 -40.71 2.63
N PRO A 132 -35.86 -40.93 1.76
CA PRO A 132 -35.68 -41.21 0.34
C PRO A 132 -35.87 -40.01 -0.59
N LYS A 133 -35.40 -40.24 -1.82
CA LYS A 133 -35.47 -39.35 -3.00
C LYS A 133 -36.90 -38.95 -3.38
N SER A 134 -37.11 -37.67 -3.67
CA SER A 134 -38.02 -37.28 -4.75
C SER A 134 -37.51 -35.96 -5.41
N ALA A 135 -37.56 -35.95 -6.73
CA ALA A 135 -37.09 -34.93 -7.61
C ALA A 135 -38.01 -33.70 -7.65
N SER A 136 -37.43 -32.53 -7.81
CA SER A 136 -37.92 -31.50 -8.75
C SER A 136 -36.87 -30.40 -8.89
N GLU A 137 -36.50 -30.15 -10.14
CA GLU A 137 -35.70 -29.04 -10.61
C GLU A 137 -36.44 -27.71 -10.38
N GLU A 138 -35.77 -26.72 -9.84
CA GLU A 138 -36.03 -25.32 -10.18
C GLU A 138 -34.81 -24.46 -9.81
N SER A 139 -34.43 -23.66 -10.77
CA SER A 139 -33.35 -22.70 -10.77
C SER A 139 -33.66 -21.51 -9.87
N GLU A 140 -32.87 -21.26 -8.83
CA GLU A 140 -32.90 -19.99 -8.13
C GLU A 140 -31.48 -19.45 -7.94
N ALA A 141 -31.35 -18.19 -8.29
CA ALA A 141 -30.14 -17.38 -8.11
C ALA A 141 -29.83 -17.22 -6.61
N GLU A 142 -28.71 -17.72 -6.17
CA GLU A 142 -28.25 -17.55 -4.79
C GLU A 142 -27.86 -16.09 -4.53
N ASN A 143 -28.75 -15.38 -3.85
CA ASN A 143 -28.44 -14.18 -3.08
C ASN A 143 -27.70 -14.64 -1.83
N GLU A 144 -26.39 -14.52 -1.80
CA GLU A 144 -25.61 -14.64 -0.57
C GLU A 144 -25.97 -13.51 0.40
N GLN A 145 -26.95 -13.77 1.25
CA GLN A 145 -27.14 -13.02 2.48
C GLN A 145 -26.00 -13.37 3.43
N PHE A 146 -25.05 -12.44 3.56
CA PHE A 146 -24.08 -12.43 4.64
C PHE A 146 -24.86 -12.37 5.97
N SER A 147 -24.84 -13.47 6.73
CA SER A 147 -25.25 -13.45 8.14
C SER A 147 -24.28 -12.54 8.91
N GLU A 148 -24.78 -11.40 9.31
CA GLU A 148 -24.17 -10.54 10.33
C GLU A 148 -24.09 -11.33 11.65
N THR A 149 -22.92 -11.93 11.93
CA THR A 149 -22.61 -12.22 13.33
C THR A 149 -22.26 -10.88 13.96
N GLY A 150 -23.23 -10.34 14.70
CA GLY A 150 -23.07 -9.13 15.48
C GLY A 150 -21.95 -9.31 16.51
N GLU A 151 -20.76 -8.82 16.23
CA GLU A 151 -19.98 -8.18 17.25
C GLU A 151 -20.69 -6.82 17.44
N GLU A 152 -21.35 -6.65 18.57
CA GLU A 152 -21.85 -5.36 19.03
C GLU A 152 -20.59 -4.47 19.14
N ASP A 153 -20.30 -3.71 18.07
CA ASP A 153 -19.36 -2.62 18.10
C ASP A 153 -19.91 -1.65 19.16
N GLU A 154 -19.28 -1.57 20.30
CA GLU A 154 -19.53 -0.52 21.28
C GLU A 154 -19.44 0.80 20.53
N GLU A 155 -20.60 1.41 20.23
CA GLU A 155 -20.69 2.72 19.61
C GLU A 155 -20.12 3.74 20.59
N GLU A 156 -18.79 3.92 20.58
CA GLU A 156 -18.21 5.10 21.20
C GLU A 156 -18.79 6.33 20.51
N SER A 157 -19.51 7.12 21.27
CA SER A 157 -20.04 8.39 20.80
C SER A 157 -18.88 9.30 20.40
N GLU A 158 -18.92 9.81 19.17
CA GLU A 158 -17.93 10.79 18.73
C GLU A 158 -18.03 12.04 19.61
N THR A 159 -16.91 12.35 20.25
CA THR A 159 -16.79 13.53 21.10
C THR A 159 -15.67 14.43 20.60
N THR A 160 -15.80 15.70 20.81
CA THR A 160 -14.75 16.68 20.55
C THR A 160 -14.59 17.60 21.72
N GLU A 161 -13.38 17.98 22.01
CA GLU A 161 -13.06 18.85 23.11
C GLU A 161 -12.25 20.03 22.61
N TYR A 162 -12.65 21.23 23.00
CA TYR A 162 -11.92 22.45 22.70
C TYR A 162 -11.01 22.82 23.89
N PHE A 163 -9.74 23.06 23.62
CA PHE A 163 -8.72 23.33 24.62
C PHE A 163 -8.28 24.79 24.67
N GLY A 164 -8.67 25.59 23.67
CA GLY A 164 -8.34 27.01 23.65
C GLY A 164 -9.07 27.82 24.69
N GLU A 165 -8.68 29.09 24.89
CA GLU A 165 -9.31 30.00 25.86
C GLU A 165 -10.76 30.35 25.47
N SER A 166 -11.04 30.53 24.18
CA SER A 166 -12.36 30.80 23.63
C SER A 166 -12.49 30.29 22.20
N GLU A 167 -13.60 29.66 21.87
CA GLU A 167 -13.89 29.21 20.48
C GLU A 167 -14.08 30.40 19.52
N ILE A 168 -14.58 31.51 20.04
CA ILE A 168 -14.91 32.70 19.27
C ILE A 168 -14.17 33.91 19.86
N ASP A 169 -13.48 34.65 19.00
CA ASP A 169 -12.79 35.89 19.34
C ASP A 169 -13.82 37.03 19.67
N TYR A 170 -13.36 38.12 20.29
CA TYR A 170 -14.15 39.29 20.61
C TYR A 170 -14.87 39.92 19.39
N GLN A 171 -14.44 39.58 18.17
CA GLN A 171 -15.07 39.99 16.90
C GLN A 171 -16.06 38.96 16.34
N GLY A 172 -16.36 37.89 17.06
CA GLY A 172 -17.22 36.80 16.59
C GLY A 172 -16.58 35.87 15.57
N ARG A 173 -15.25 35.87 15.47
CA ARG A 173 -14.48 35.00 14.53
C ARG A 173 -13.99 33.77 15.25
N SER A 174 -14.13 32.63 14.60
CA SER A 174 -13.57 31.36 15.09
C SER A 174 -12.06 31.23 14.77
N TYR A 175 -11.41 30.23 15.35
CA TYR A 175 -10.02 29.90 15.06
C TYR A 175 -9.76 29.54 13.57
N MET A 176 -10.80 29.32 12.78
CA MET A 176 -10.70 29.13 11.33
C MET A 176 -10.33 30.43 10.60
N HIS A 177 -10.51 31.58 11.25
CA HIS A 177 -10.13 32.86 10.65
C HIS A 177 -8.62 32.98 10.53
N ILE A 178 -8.17 33.34 9.33
CA ILE A 178 -6.74 33.51 9.04
C ILE A 178 -6.20 34.72 9.81
N PRO A 179 -5.21 34.57 10.68
CA PRO A 179 -4.63 35.67 11.42
C PRO A 179 -3.96 36.70 10.47
N THR A 180 -4.21 37.97 10.72
CA THR A 180 -3.66 39.07 9.91
C THR A 180 -2.50 39.82 10.57
N ASP A 181 -2.29 39.58 11.85
CA ASP A 181 -1.26 40.19 12.70
C ASP A 181 0.05 39.42 12.73
N VAL A 182 0.18 38.45 11.84
CA VAL A 182 1.42 37.68 11.62
C VAL A 182 2.26 38.39 10.56
N GLY A 183 3.57 38.49 10.74
CA GLY A 183 4.48 39.16 9.81
C GLY A 183 4.56 38.59 8.39
N VAL A 184 3.71 37.61 8.07
CA VAL A 184 3.59 36.94 6.77
C VAL A 184 2.17 37.09 6.25
N ASN A 185 2.02 37.36 4.97
CA ASN A 185 0.71 37.39 4.34
C ASN A 185 0.22 35.97 4.02
N LEU A 186 -0.60 35.43 4.91
CA LEU A 186 -1.13 34.08 4.78
C LEU A 186 -2.25 33.94 3.73
N LYS A 187 -2.86 35.04 3.32
CA LYS A 187 -3.94 35.06 2.30
C LYS A 187 -3.40 35.08 0.86
N ASN A 188 -2.13 35.44 0.70
CA ASN A 188 -1.54 35.49 -0.63
C ASN A 188 -1.19 34.09 -1.12
N ASP A 189 -1.59 33.75 -2.34
CA ASP A 189 -1.22 32.47 -2.98
C ASP A 189 0.19 32.48 -3.62
N ALA A 190 0.91 33.59 -3.50
CA ALA A 190 2.27 33.67 -3.99
C ALA A 190 3.19 32.71 -3.24
N ILE A 191 3.85 31.85 -4.00
CA ILE A 191 4.85 30.92 -3.50
C ILE A 191 6.14 31.73 -3.23
N PRO A 192 6.85 31.50 -2.11
CA PRO A 192 8.15 32.11 -1.86
C PRO A 192 9.14 31.80 -3.01
N GLU A 193 9.83 32.83 -3.51
CA GLU A 193 10.78 32.68 -4.63
C GLU A 193 12.04 31.88 -4.24
N GLU A 194 12.45 32.00 -2.98
CA GLU A 194 13.60 31.27 -2.42
C GLU A 194 13.27 30.68 -1.06
N CYS A 195 13.61 29.40 -0.90
CA CYS A 195 13.43 28.68 0.35
C CYS A 195 14.80 28.26 0.93
N PHE A 196 14.90 28.32 2.25
CA PHE A 196 16.11 28.00 2.98
C PHE A 196 15.94 26.79 3.88
N VAL A 197 17.01 26.02 4.06
CA VAL A 197 16.99 24.87 4.97
C VAL A 197 16.95 25.34 6.42
N PRO A 198 16.04 24.84 7.24
CA PRO A 198 15.87 25.25 8.62
C PRO A 198 17.12 25.00 9.46
N LYS A 199 17.35 25.84 10.48
CA LYS A 199 18.57 25.80 11.31
C LYS A 199 18.27 25.55 12.78
N ARG A 200 17.17 26.08 13.32
CA ARG A 200 16.87 26.03 14.76
C ARG A 200 15.42 25.55 14.99
N GLN A 201 15.22 24.91 16.13
CA GLN A 201 13.90 24.55 16.61
C GLN A 201 13.19 25.77 17.17
N ILE A 202 11.95 25.98 16.73
CA ILE A 202 11.09 27.07 17.21
C ILE A 202 10.16 26.58 18.30
N HIS A 203 9.52 25.43 18.08
CA HIS A 203 8.45 24.91 18.94
C HIS A 203 8.38 23.39 18.91
N VAL A 204 7.81 22.82 19.97
CA VAL A 204 7.50 21.37 20.04
C VAL A 204 6.10 21.21 20.63
N TRP A 205 5.18 20.71 19.80
CA TRP A 205 3.85 20.31 20.27
C TRP A 205 3.94 18.91 20.86
N LYS A 206 3.29 18.73 22.03
CA LYS A 206 3.24 17.47 22.75
C LYS A 206 1.75 17.13 23.00
N GLY A 207 1.30 15.97 22.56
CA GLY A 207 -0.09 15.56 22.76
C GLY A 207 -0.30 14.09 22.43
N HIS A 208 0.29 13.60 21.35
CA HIS A 208 0.16 12.21 20.99
C HIS A 208 1.02 11.29 21.87
N VAL A 209 0.43 10.16 22.23
CA VAL A 209 1.10 9.04 22.90
C VAL A 209 1.32 7.94 21.86
N ASN A 210 2.46 7.25 21.88
CA ASN A 210 2.77 6.13 20.96
C ASN A 210 3.03 6.49 19.49
N GLY A 211 3.29 7.75 19.17
CA GLY A 211 3.69 8.17 17.84
C GLY A 211 2.60 8.85 17.02
N THR A 212 3.04 9.66 16.08
CA THR A 212 2.21 10.41 15.14
C THR A 212 2.32 9.76 13.76
N ASN A 213 1.19 9.42 13.16
CA ASN A 213 1.14 8.73 11.86
C ASN A 213 1.07 9.73 10.70
N LYS A 214 0.33 10.83 10.87
CA LYS A 214 0.20 11.85 9.83
C LYS A 214 0.09 13.24 10.43
N ILE A 215 0.67 14.21 9.73
CA ILE A 215 0.47 15.64 9.97
C ILE A 215 0.09 16.33 8.66
N LEU A 216 -0.75 17.34 8.73
CA LEU A 216 -1.15 18.17 7.58
C LEU A 216 -1.30 19.62 8.02
N PHE A 217 -0.77 20.55 7.22
CA PHE A 217 -1.12 21.95 7.36
C PHE A 217 -2.50 22.22 6.80
N PHE A 218 -3.17 23.23 7.35
CA PHE A 218 -4.42 23.70 6.84
C PHE A 218 -4.27 24.23 5.40
N PRO A 219 -5.17 23.87 4.48
CA PRO A 219 -5.05 24.28 3.09
C PRO A 219 -4.94 25.81 2.95
N ASN A 220 -4.26 26.24 1.92
CA ASN A 220 -4.12 27.62 1.48
C ASN A 220 -3.44 28.59 2.46
N SER A 221 -3.61 28.49 3.76
CA SER A 221 -3.12 29.46 4.75
C SER A 221 -2.07 28.93 5.72
N ASN A 222 -2.02 27.62 5.95
CA ASN A 222 -1.09 26.94 6.88
C ASN A 222 -1.11 27.48 8.33
N HIS A 223 -2.18 28.18 8.73
CA HIS A 223 -2.29 28.75 10.09
C HIS A 223 -2.65 27.71 11.15
N LEU A 224 -3.19 26.56 10.72
CA LEU A 224 -3.47 25.42 11.57
C LEU A 224 -2.68 24.21 11.11
N LEU A 225 -2.46 23.29 12.05
CA LEU A 225 -1.83 21.98 11.80
C LEU A 225 -2.72 20.89 12.37
N LEU A 226 -3.10 19.93 11.55
CA LEU A 226 -3.85 18.73 11.96
C LEU A 226 -2.87 17.56 12.12
N SER A 227 -3.04 16.78 13.19
CA SER A 227 -2.21 15.58 13.42
C SER A 227 -3.06 14.42 13.89
N CYS A 228 -2.68 13.21 13.50
CA CYS A 228 -3.27 11.97 14.00
C CYS A 228 -2.18 10.98 14.43
N GLY A 229 -2.53 10.11 15.36
CA GLY A 229 -1.56 9.21 15.97
C GLY A 229 -2.06 7.80 16.22
N ASN A 230 -1.16 7.02 16.80
CA ASN A 230 -1.44 5.65 17.23
C ASN A 230 -2.32 5.57 18.48
N ASP A 231 -2.60 6.71 19.11
CA ASP A 231 -3.48 6.87 20.27
C ASP A 231 -4.96 7.02 19.89
N SER A 232 -5.32 6.74 18.63
CA SER A 232 -6.66 6.89 18.05
C SER A 232 -7.26 8.31 18.13
N LYS A 233 -6.43 9.31 18.39
CA LYS A 233 -6.83 10.71 18.56
C LYS A 233 -6.37 11.55 17.38
N ILE A 234 -7.13 12.63 17.14
CA ILE A 234 -6.77 13.67 16.18
C ILE A 234 -6.70 14.98 16.94
N TYR A 235 -5.66 15.77 16.68
CA TYR A 235 -5.45 17.05 17.30
C TYR A 235 -5.29 18.16 16.26
N LEU A 236 -5.90 19.29 16.54
CA LEU A 236 -5.78 20.51 15.76
C LEU A 236 -4.99 21.54 16.57
N TRP A 237 -3.92 22.04 15.97
CA TRP A 237 -2.95 22.93 16.61
C TRP A 237 -2.94 24.30 15.92
N SER A 238 -2.70 25.35 16.68
CA SER A 238 -2.32 26.64 16.15
C SER A 238 -0.84 26.65 15.73
N VAL A 239 -0.51 27.18 14.56
CA VAL A 239 0.87 27.29 14.06
C VAL A 239 1.51 28.63 14.42
N TYR A 240 0.68 29.66 14.59
CA TYR A 240 1.12 31.01 14.89
C TYR A 240 0.72 31.40 16.32
N HIS A 241 1.20 32.54 16.80
CA HIS A 241 0.95 33.07 18.14
C HIS A 241 1.37 32.10 19.25
N LYS A 242 0.45 31.63 20.07
CA LYS A 242 0.68 30.76 21.24
C LYS A 242 1.13 29.34 20.88
N ARG A 243 0.85 28.88 19.66
CA ARG A 243 1.17 27.51 19.18
C ARG A 243 0.64 26.43 20.12
N GLU A 244 -0.61 26.55 20.49
CA GLU A 244 -1.28 25.68 21.45
C GLU A 244 -2.19 24.65 20.77
N LEU A 245 -2.64 23.65 21.54
CA LEU A 245 -3.69 22.72 21.15
C LEU A 245 -5.02 23.46 21.16
N LEU A 246 -5.74 23.44 20.03
CA LEU A 246 -7.03 24.08 19.89
C LEU A 246 -8.18 23.10 20.12
N ARG A 247 -8.17 21.96 19.39
CA ARG A 247 -9.26 20.99 19.46
C ARG A 247 -8.74 19.56 19.36
N GLY A 248 -9.37 18.67 20.13
CA GLY A 248 -9.20 17.23 20.03
C GLY A 248 -10.46 16.56 19.48
N PHE A 249 -10.30 15.57 18.61
CA PHE A 249 -11.38 14.77 18.05
C PHE A 249 -11.21 13.34 18.48
N TYR A 250 -12.24 12.77 19.06
CA TYR A 250 -12.27 11.43 19.64
C TYR A 250 -13.43 10.65 19.02
N GLY A 251 -13.27 9.35 18.87
CA GLY A 251 -14.30 8.49 18.32
C GLY A 251 -13.79 7.35 17.46
N HIS A 252 -12.47 7.26 17.20
CA HIS A 252 -11.87 6.08 16.64
C HIS A 252 -11.39 5.15 17.76
N THR A 253 -11.66 3.85 17.63
CA THR A 253 -11.27 2.83 18.62
C THR A 253 -9.86 2.32 18.41
N LYS A 254 -9.33 2.44 17.17
CA LYS A 254 -7.99 1.95 16.78
C LYS A 254 -7.13 3.07 16.21
N PRO A 255 -5.80 2.87 16.08
CA PRO A 255 -4.89 3.85 15.52
C PRO A 255 -5.37 4.45 14.19
N ILE A 256 -5.20 5.75 14.04
CA ILE A 256 -5.55 6.48 12.81
C ILE A 256 -4.34 6.48 11.89
N LYS A 257 -4.52 6.06 10.65
CA LYS A 257 -3.42 5.89 9.69
C LYS A 257 -3.17 7.11 8.82
N ASP A 258 -4.22 7.70 8.28
CA ASP A 258 -4.12 8.87 7.39
C ASP A 258 -5.28 9.83 7.63
N ILE A 259 -5.04 11.09 7.31
CA ILE A 259 -6.01 12.19 7.35
C ILE A 259 -5.92 12.97 6.05
N SER A 260 -7.00 13.62 5.66
CA SER A 260 -7.03 14.48 4.47
C SER A 260 -8.02 15.61 4.66
N PHE A 261 -7.60 16.86 4.40
CA PHE A 261 -8.52 18.00 4.29
C PHE A 261 -9.22 18.03 2.92
N ASN A 262 -10.39 18.65 2.87
CA ASN A 262 -10.97 19.11 1.61
C ASN A 262 -10.23 20.35 1.09
N SER A 263 -10.62 20.87 -0.08
CA SER A 263 -9.96 22.02 -0.73
C SER A 263 -9.92 23.28 0.15
N ASP A 264 -10.99 23.53 0.92
CA ASP A 264 -11.17 24.73 1.73
C ASP A 264 -10.72 24.55 3.19
N GLY A 265 -10.44 23.33 3.62
CA GLY A 265 -10.11 22.99 5.02
C GLY A 265 -11.30 22.99 5.98
N THR A 266 -12.53 23.22 5.50
CA THR A 266 -13.74 23.22 6.33
C THR A 266 -14.08 21.84 6.85
N LYS A 267 -13.69 20.79 6.12
CA LYS A 267 -13.92 19.39 6.46
C LYS A 267 -12.63 18.60 6.34
N PHE A 268 -12.53 17.52 7.08
CA PHE A 268 -11.45 16.54 6.91
C PHE A 268 -11.94 15.11 7.10
N LEU A 269 -11.25 14.19 6.46
CA LEU A 269 -11.44 12.75 6.60
C LEU A 269 -10.36 12.17 7.49
N SER A 270 -10.73 11.17 8.27
CA SER A 270 -9.81 10.33 9.03
C SER A 270 -10.03 8.86 8.71
N ALA A 271 -8.95 8.12 8.50
CA ALA A 271 -8.97 6.69 8.22
C ALA A 271 -8.24 5.93 9.32
N SER A 272 -8.87 4.88 9.87
CA SER A 272 -8.36 4.13 11.00
C SER A 272 -8.34 2.61 10.74
N TYR A 273 -7.61 1.90 11.59
CA TYR A 273 -7.60 0.43 11.64
C TYR A 273 -8.91 -0.19 12.16
N ASP A 274 -9.86 0.64 12.62
CA ASP A 274 -11.21 0.20 13.04
C ASP A 274 -12.15 -0.06 11.86
N HIS A 275 -11.68 0.01 10.63
CA HIS A 275 -12.44 -0.14 9.39
C HIS A 275 -13.40 1.01 9.08
N TRP A 276 -13.27 2.14 9.77
CA TRP A 276 -14.08 3.32 9.53
C TRP A 276 -13.27 4.45 8.92
N VAL A 277 -13.89 5.15 7.99
CA VAL A 277 -13.50 6.50 7.59
C VAL A 277 -14.56 7.44 8.13
N LYS A 278 -14.14 8.47 8.86
CA LYS A 278 -15.03 9.47 9.43
C LYS A 278 -14.79 10.82 8.79
N LEU A 279 -15.88 11.52 8.49
CA LEU A 279 -15.89 12.88 7.98
C LEU A 279 -16.21 13.84 9.11
N TRP A 280 -15.32 14.77 9.35
CA TRP A 280 -15.43 15.75 10.42
C TRP A 280 -15.56 17.16 9.86
N GLU A 281 -16.32 17.98 10.54
CA GLU A 281 -16.32 19.41 10.35
C GLU A 281 -15.19 20.03 11.19
N THR A 282 -14.33 20.81 10.56
CA THR A 282 -13.14 21.34 11.25
C THR A 282 -13.50 22.35 12.33
N GLU A 283 -14.50 23.20 12.09
CA GLU A 283 -14.87 24.31 12.97
C GLU A 283 -15.67 23.83 14.19
N SER A 284 -16.78 23.11 13.98
CA SER A 284 -17.64 22.65 15.07
C SER A 284 -17.11 21.41 15.76
N GLY A 285 -16.27 20.64 15.08
CA GLY A 285 -15.77 19.36 15.55
C GLY A 285 -16.75 18.19 15.38
N LYS A 286 -17.92 18.42 14.79
CA LYS A 286 -18.93 17.37 14.61
C LYS A 286 -18.52 16.33 13.58
N CYS A 287 -18.81 15.07 13.84
CA CYS A 287 -18.75 14.01 12.85
C CYS A 287 -19.97 14.10 11.93
N LEU A 288 -19.74 14.39 10.65
CA LEU A 288 -20.81 14.57 9.66
C LEU A 288 -21.26 13.26 9.04
N ALA A 289 -20.33 12.33 8.80
CA ALA A 289 -20.61 11.04 8.17
C ALA A 289 -19.58 9.99 8.57
N LYS A 290 -20.02 8.72 8.54
CA LYS A 290 -19.20 7.53 8.82
C LYS A 290 -19.30 6.58 7.64
N PHE A 291 -18.18 6.07 7.17
CA PHE A 291 -18.09 5.15 6.05
C PHE A 291 -17.46 3.85 6.52
N ARG A 292 -18.24 2.76 6.53
CA ARG A 292 -17.70 1.43 6.87
C ARG A 292 -16.99 0.83 5.66
N LEU A 293 -15.77 0.37 5.89
CA LEU A 293 -14.94 -0.20 4.85
C LEU A 293 -14.90 -1.73 4.95
N LYS A 294 -14.76 -2.39 3.81
CA LYS A 294 -14.59 -3.86 3.73
C LYS A 294 -13.22 -4.33 4.24
N SER A 295 -12.25 -3.44 4.31
CA SER A 295 -10.88 -3.71 4.77
C SER A 295 -10.29 -2.47 5.42
N VAL A 296 -9.16 -2.60 6.11
CA VAL A 296 -8.44 -1.49 6.72
C VAL A 296 -8.00 -0.48 5.66
N ALA A 297 -8.22 0.80 5.92
CA ALA A 297 -7.72 1.89 5.11
C ALA A 297 -6.28 2.24 5.49
N ASN A 298 -5.38 2.24 4.52
CA ASN A 298 -4.01 2.73 4.70
C ASN A 298 -3.87 4.20 4.32
N VAL A 299 -4.66 4.67 3.37
CA VAL A 299 -4.60 6.04 2.86
C VAL A 299 -5.99 6.54 2.49
N VAL A 300 -6.27 7.78 2.81
CA VAL A 300 -7.49 8.49 2.40
C VAL A 300 -7.13 9.84 1.80
N LYS A 301 -7.77 10.19 0.66
CA LYS A 301 -7.56 11.46 -0.01
C LYS A 301 -8.87 12.02 -0.54
N PHE A 302 -9.16 13.28 -0.22
CA PHE A 302 -10.20 14.01 -0.92
C PHE A 302 -9.87 14.14 -2.40
N ASN A 303 -10.90 14.12 -3.23
CA ASN A 303 -10.77 14.46 -4.64
C ASN A 303 -10.54 15.97 -4.78
N PRO A 304 -9.38 16.44 -5.23
CA PRO A 304 -9.10 17.88 -5.31
C PRO A 304 -9.93 18.60 -6.37
N PHE A 305 -10.67 17.85 -7.18
CA PHE A 305 -11.54 18.40 -8.24
C PHE A 305 -13.02 18.42 -7.84
N ASN A 306 -13.39 17.68 -6.79
CA ASN A 306 -14.76 17.59 -6.29
C ASN A 306 -14.74 17.22 -4.79
N ASP A 307 -15.08 18.18 -3.93
CA ASP A 307 -15.10 18.01 -2.48
C ASP A 307 -16.21 17.06 -1.97
N ASP A 308 -17.12 16.62 -2.85
CA ASP A 308 -18.13 15.62 -2.52
C ASP A 308 -17.63 14.16 -2.71
N GLU A 309 -16.39 13.98 -3.09
CA GLU A 309 -15.81 12.67 -3.40
C GLU A 309 -14.45 12.47 -2.71
N PHE A 310 -14.15 11.24 -2.37
CA PHE A 310 -12.85 10.86 -1.83
C PHE A 310 -12.44 9.45 -2.27
N ILE A 311 -11.15 9.18 -2.20
CA ILE A 311 -10.57 7.88 -2.54
C ILE A 311 -9.89 7.29 -1.33
N VAL A 312 -10.10 5.98 -1.13
CA VAL A 312 -9.49 5.20 -0.05
C VAL A 312 -8.65 4.08 -0.63
N GLY A 313 -7.41 3.99 -0.21
CA GLY A 313 -6.54 2.85 -0.49
C GLY A 313 -6.59 1.84 0.64
N LEU A 314 -6.97 0.61 0.31
CA LEU A 314 -7.23 -0.45 1.26
C LEU A 314 -6.06 -1.44 1.36
N MET A 315 -6.02 -2.16 2.47
CA MET A 315 -5.04 -3.22 2.70
C MET A 315 -5.28 -4.46 1.83
N ASN A 316 -6.51 -4.67 1.34
CA ASN A 316 -6.89 -5.79 0.46
C ASN A 316 -6.56 -5.56 -1.03
N SER A 317 -5.61 -4.68 -1.34
CA SER A 317 -5.18 -4.33 -2.71
C SER A 317 -6.17 -3.53 -3.55
N LYS A 318 -7.31 -3.14 -3.01
CA LYS A 318 -8.32 -2.34 -3.71
C LYS A 318 -8.23 -0.87 -3.36
N ILE A 319 -8.67 -0.05 -4.30
CA ILE A 319 -8.85 1.38 -4.10
C ILE A 319 -10.32 1.66 -4.37
N ASP A 320 -11.02 2.19 -3.39
CA ASP A 320 -12.44 2.51 -3.50
C ASP A 320 -12.64 4.03 -3.58
N HIS A 321 -13.45 4.46 -4.53
CA HIS A 321 -13.87 5.84 -4.74
C HIS A 321 -15.29 6.02 -4.20
N TYR A 322 -15.44 6.88 -3.22
CA TYR A 322 -16.69 7.13 -2.50
C TYR A 322 -17.30 8.47 -2.84
N SER A 323 -18.64 8.51 -2.85
CA SER A 323 -19.40 9.77 -2.80
C SER A 323 -19.86 10.04 -1.36
N ILE A 324 -19.58 11.25 -0.88
CA ILE A 324 -20.02 11.72 0.44
C ILE A 324 -21.52 11.88 0.49
N LYS A 325 -22.13 12.36 -0.62
CA LYS A 325 -23.59 12.61 -0.69
C LYS A 325 -24.43 11.35 -0.64
N THR A 326 -24.00 10.30 -1.34
CA THR A 326 -24.76 9.06 -1.45
C THR A 326 -24.33 8.01 -0.42
N ASN A 327 -23.20 8.22 0.26
CA ASN A 327 -22.55 7.27 1.16
C ASN A 327 -22.25 5.91 0.51
N GLN A 328 -21.98 5.91 -0.81
CA GLN A 328 -21.78 4.70 -1.60
C GLN A 328 -20.47 4.75 -2.38
N VAL A 329 -19.97 3.58 -2.73
CA VAL A 329 -18.82 3.43 -3.64
C VAL A 329 -19.27 3.74 -5.06
N ILE A 330 -18.65 4.75 -5.67
CA ILE A 330 -18.87 5.11 -7.08
C ILE A 330 -18.13 4.12 -7.97
N GLN A 331 -16.87 3.82 -7.62
CA GLN A 331 -15.99 2.99 -8.43
C GLN A 331 -14.93 2.30 -7.56
N SER A 332 -14.52 1.10 -7.96
CA SER A 332 -13.42 0.36 -7.31
C SER A 332 -12.35 0.02 -8.34
N TYR A 333 -11.08 0.14 -7.94
CA TYR A 333 -9.90 -0.16 -8.76
C TYR A 333 -9.16 -1.33 -8.09
N ASP A 334 -9.13 -2.50 -8.74
CA ASP A 334 -8.74 -3.78 -8.13
C ASP A 334 -7.55 -4.48 -8.81
N HIS A 335 -6.73 -3.74 -9.57
CA HIS A 335 -5.62 -4.34 -10.32
C HIS A 335 -4.34 -4.53 -9.51
N HIS A 336 -4.17 -3.89 -8.34
CA HIS A 336 -3.03 -4.12 -7.47
C HIS A 336 -3.09 -5.52 -6.84
N LEU A 337 -1.92 -6.11 -6.59
CA LEU A 337 -1.80 -7.43 -5.98
C LEU A 337 -1.41 -7.37 -4.50
N GLY A 338 -1.02 -6.21 -4.01
CA GLY A 338 -0.62 -5.97 -2.63
C GLY A 338 -1.34 -4.78 -2.02
N SER A 339 -1.20 -4.60 -0.72
CA SER A 339 -1.74 -3.49 0.05
C SER A 339 -1.39 -2.13 -0.58
N ILE A 340 -2.34 -1.21 -0.60
CA ILE A 340 -2.13 0.14 -1.13
C ILE A 340 -1.41 0.98 -0.08
N ASN A 341 -0.29 1.58 -0.45
CA ASN A 341 0.55 2.34 0.47
C ASN A 341 0.32 3.85 0.37
N SER A 342 0.24 4.40 -0.82
CA SER A 342 -0.03 5.82 -1.01
C SER A 342 -0.88 6.10 -2.24
N ILE A 343 -1.63 7.19 -2.17
CA ILE A 343 -2.39 7.76 -3.28
C ILE A 343 -2.03 9.23 -3.39
N THR A 344 -1.71 9.68 -4.60
CA THR A 344 -1.33 11.06 -4.87
C THR A 344 -2.00 11.53 -6.16
N PHE A 345 -2.77 12.61 -6.07
CA PHE A 345 -3.41 13.20 -7.23
C PHE A 345 -2.44 13.99 -8.09
N LEU A 346 -2.72 14.00 -9.39
CA LEU A 346 -2.05 14.82 -10.39
C LEU A 346 -3.00 15.91 -10.89
N GLU A 347 -2.47 16.94 -11.54
CA GLU A 347 -3.28 18.05 -12.07
C GLU A 347 -4.35 17.61 -13.09
N THR A 348 -4.22 16.46 -13.71
CA THR A 348 -4.99 16.02 -14.90
C THR A 348 -6.09 15.02 -14.55
N LYS A 349 -6.86 15.19 -13.48
CA LYS A 349 -7.87 14.23 -13.03
C LYS A 349 -7.38 12.79 -12.92
N ARG A 350 -6.08 12.62 -12.79
CA ARG A 350 -5.40 11.33 -12.62
C ARG A 350 -4.81 11.24 -11.24
N PHE A 351 -4.68 10.04 -10.76
CA PHE A 351 -3.96 9.78 -9.51
C PHE A 351 -2.97 8.64 -9.71
N ILE A 352 -1.96 8.64 -8.85
CA ILE A 352 -0.96 7.60 -8.76
C ILE A 352 -1.22 6.83 -7.48
N SER A 353 -1.24 5.52 -7.56
CA SER A 353 -1.21 4.63 -6.40
C SER A 353 0.09 3.84 -6.37
N THR A 354 0.60 3.59 -5.18
CA THR A 354 1.72 2.69 -4.93
C THR A 354 1.29 1.60 -3.97
N SER A 355 1.84 0.41 -4.17
CA SER A 355 1.45 -0.79 -3.43
C SER A 355 2.67 -1.56 -2.94
N GLU A 356 2.43 -2.49 -2.02
CA GLU A 356 3.42 -3.47 -1.58
C GLU A 356 3.81 -4.48 -2.67
N ASP A 357 3.03 -4.56 -3.76
CA ASP A 357 3.37 -5.34 -4.96
C ASP A 357 4.57 -4.78 -5.73
N LYS A 358 5.26 -3.75 -5.19
CA LYS A 358 6.42 -3.06 -5.76
C LYS A 358 6.12 -2.33 -7.07
N THR A 359 4.85 -2.06 -7.36
CA THR A 359 4.42 -1.33 -8.54
C THR A 359 3.82 0.03 -8.18
N ALA A 360 3.90 0.97 -9.12
CA ALA A 360 3.09 2.16 -9.10
C ALA A 360 2.16 2.14 -10.31
N ARG A 361 0.92 2.55 -10.11
CA ARG A 361 -0.08 2.60 -11.18
C ARG A 361 -0.64 4.01 -11.30
N VAL A 362 -0.88 4.41 -12.52
CA VAL A 362 -1.52 5.68 -12.84
C VAL A 362 -2.91 5.40 -13.32
N TRP A 363 -3.89 6.06 -12.72
CA TRP A 363 -5.29 5.86 -12.98
C TRP A 363 -5.94 7.14 -13.48
N ASP A 364 -6.99 6.97 -14.23
CA ASP A 364 -7.96 8.02 -14.52
C ASP A 364 -9.16 7.85 -13.58
N LEU A 365 -9.70 8.96 -13.04
CA LEU A 365 -10.83 8.91 -12.11
C LEU A 365 -12.10 8.28 -12.69
N GLN A 366 -12.23 8.29 -14.01
CA GLN A 366 -13.42 7.79 -14.70
C GLN A 366 -13.32 6.34 -15.15
N ILE A 367 -12.11 5.74 -15.09
CA ILE A 367 -11.84 4.45 -15.69
C ILE A 367 -11.16 3.54 -14.66
N ASN A 368 -11.70 2.35 -14.44
CA ASN A 368 -11.14 1.38 -13.49
C ASN A 368 -9.92 0.60 -13.99
N ILE A 369 -9.44 0.89 -15.19
CA ILE A 369 -8.25 0.28 -15.79
C ILE A 369 -7.07 1.24 -15.64
N PRO A 370 -5.88 0.77 -15.20
CA PRO A 370 -4.72 1.64 -15.06
C PRO A 370 -4.23 2.15 -16.41
N VAL A 371 -4.14 3.46 -16.55
CA VAL A 371 -3.59 4.13 -17.74
C VAL A 371 -2.12 3.73 -17.96
N LYS A 372 -1.39 3.54 -16.85
CA LYS A 372 0.02 3.14 -16.90
C LYS A 372 0.39 2.30 -15.69
N LEU A 373 1.08 1.20 -15.96
CA LEU A 373 1.80 0.41 -14.96
C LEU A 373 3.28 0.82 -14.98
N ILE A 374 3.83 1.12 -13.82
CA ILE A 374 5.24 1.36 -13.58
C ILE A 374 5.73 0.17 -12.75
N SER A 375 6.42 -0.75 -13.39
CA SER A 375 7.04 -1.91 -12.76
C SER A 375 8.45 -2.08 -13.33
N ASP A 376 9.41 -2.32 -12.47
CA ASP A 376 10.78 -2.63 -12.81
C ASP A 376 11.27 -3.64 -11.77
N PRO A 377 11.97 -4.72 -12.12
CA PRO A 377 12.48 -5.70 -11.17
C PRO A 377 13.35 -5.09 -10.04
N SER A 378 13.92 -3.92 -10.29
CA SER A 378 14.72 -3.18 -9.30
C SER A 378 13.89 -2.34 -8.32
N LEU A 379 12.57 -2.24 -8.50
CA LEU A 379 11.71 -1.46 -7.62
C LEU A 379 11.42 -2.22 -6.32
N HIS A 380 11.38 -1.47 -5.24
CA HIS A 380 10.90 -1.90 -3.94
C HIS A 380 9.56 -1.22 -3.61
N SER A 381 8.91 -1.64 -2.55
CA SER A 381 7.70 -0.99 -2.07
C SER A 381 7.93 0.50 -1.82
N MET A 382 6.99 1.33 -2.25
CA MET A 382 7.06 2.80 -2.16
C MET A 382 5.95 3.30 -1.24
N PRO A 383 6.20 3.41 0.08
CA PRO A 383 5.17 3.77 1.05
C PRO A 383 4.70 5.21 0.94
N VAL A 384 5.52 6.12 0.44
CA VAL A 384 5.17 7.55 0.37
C VAL A 384 5.52 8.12 -0.99
N THR A 385 4.58 8.87 -1.56
CA THR A 385 4.77 9.62 -2.81
C THR A 385 4.40 11.09 -2.62
N ARG A 386 5.12 11.98 -3.30
CA ARG A 386 4.85 13.42 -3.30
C ARG A 386 5.09 14.02 -4.67
N VAL A 387 4.18 14.87 -5.13
CA VAL A 387 4.33 15.60 -6.39
C VAL A 387 5.19 16.83 -6.17
N HIS A 388 6.08 17.09 -7.11
CA HIS A 388 6.91 18.30 -7.13
C HIS A 388 6.04 19.54 -7.39
N PRO A 389 6.29 20.71 -6.76
CA PRO A 389 5.47 21.92 -6.93
C PRO A 389 5.23 22.35 -8.38
N HIS A 390 6.14 22.05 -9.29
CA HIS A 390 5.98 22.36 -10.72
C HIS A 390 5.18 21.27 -11.50
N ASN A 391 4.67 20.23 -10.84
CA ASN A 391 3.84 19.17 -11.42
C ASN A 391 4.44 18.45 -12.65
N LYS A 392 5.78 18.51 -12.80
CA LYS A 392 6.51 17.78 -13.85
C LYS A 392 7.02 16.43 -13.41
N TYR A 393 7.24 16.27 -12.12
CA TYR A 393 7.81 15.08 -11.50
C TYR A 393 7.07 14.73 -10.23
N PHE A 394 7.14 13.48 -9.83
CA PHE A 394 6.84 13.05 -8.46
C PHE A 394 8.01 12.26 -7.90
N ALA A 395 8.22 12.37 -6.63
CA ALA A 395 9.19 11.59 -5.89
C ALA A 395 8.46 10.50 -5.10
N ALA A 396 9.09 9.34 -5.02
CA ALA A 396 8.62 8.22 -4.21
C ALA A 396 9.75 7.74 -3.29
N GLN A 397 9.47 7.67 -2.01
CA GLN A 397 10.37 7.03 -1.06
C GLN A 397 10.28 5.52 -1.28
N SER A 398 11.41 4.87 -1.43
CA SER A 398 11.55 3.44 -1.64
C SER A 398 12.14 2.77 -0.41
N MET A 399 11.74 1.53 -0.12
CA MET A 399 12.20 0.78 1.04
C MET A 399 13.66 0.33 0.96
N ASP A 400 14.33 0.58 -0.17
CA ASP A 400 15.76 0.37 -0.38
C ASP A 400 16.66 1.55 0.11
N ASN A 401 16.11 2.45 0.91
CA ASN A 401 16.80 3.68 1.37
C ASN A 401 17.14 4.67 0.25
N THR A 402 16.35 4.66 -0.82
CA THR A 402 16.47 5.64 -1.91
C THR A 402 15.18 6.41 -2.11
N ILE A 403 15.27 7.63 -2.62
CA ILE A 403 14.11 8.37 -3.12
C ILE A 403 14.21 8.42 -4.62
N MET A 404 13.27 7.82 -5.29
CA MET A 404 13.21 7.73 -6.74
C MET A 404 12.35 8.85 -7.32
N VAL A 405 12.68 9.28 -8.52
CA VAL A 405 11.96 10.34 -9.23
C VAL A 405 11.36 9.79 -10.52
N PHE A 406 10.10 10.14 -10.73
CA PHE A 406 9.34 9.76 -11.91
C PHE A 406 8.80 11.00 -12.61
N SER A 407 8.58 10.93 -13.93
CA SER A 407 7.84 11.96 -14.64
C SER A 407 6.35 11.88 -14.23
N ALA A 408 5.74 13.02 -13.91
CA ALA A 408 4.32 13.12 -13.62
C ALA A 408 3.45 13.34 -14.86
N ARG A 409 4.06 13.50 -16.02
CA ARG A 409 3.38 13.77 -17.31
C ARG A 409 3.78 12.74 -18.36
N ASP A 410 2.95 12.56 -19.36
CA ASP A 410 3.13 11.74 -20.56
C ASP A 410 3.46 10.28 -20.27
N ARG A 411 4.74 9.93 -20.28
CA ARG A 411 5.19 8.53 -20.27
C ARG A 411 5.38 7.94 -18.88
N TYR A 412 5.30 8.74 -17.82
CA TYR A 412 5.52 8.31 -16.41
C TYR A 412 6.79 7.47 -16.20
N LYS A 413 7.88 7.87 -16.85
CA LYS A 413 9.15 7.14 -16.78
C LYS A 413 9.95 7.47 -15.54
N THR A 414 10.65 6.48 -15.01
CA THR A 414 11.65 6.65 -13.96
C THR A 414 12.82 7.49 -14.47
N ASN A 415 13.20 8.50 -13.73
CA ASN A 415 14.41 9.29 -14.00
C ASN A 415 15.61 8.65 -13.29
N LYS A 416 16.27 7.69 -13.93
CA LYS A 416 17.41 6.95 -13.37
C LYS A 416 18.62 7.83 -13.02
N LYS A 417 18.70 9.05 -13.58
CA LYS A 417 19.77 10.00 -13.28
C LYS A 417 19.52 10.82 -12.02
N LYS A 418 18.31 10.75 -11.47
CA LYS A 418 17.87 11.53 -10.33
C LYS A 418 17.35 10.61 -9.24
N SER A 419 18.24 10.27 -8.31
CA SER A 419 17.93 9.52 -7.10
C SER A 419 18.60 10.18 -5.91
N PHE A 420 17.96 10.15 -4.75
CA PHE A 420 18.48 10.73 -3.52
C PHE A 420 18.76 9.60 -2.53
N ILE A 421 19.96 9.62 -1.96
CA ILE A 421 20.48 8.56 -1.11
C ILE A 421 20.98 9.19 0.19
N GLY A 422 21.03 8.42 1.26
CA GLY A 422 21.65 8.85 2.53
C GLY A 422 20.72 8.82 3.74
N HIS A 423 19.38 8.65 3.55
CA HIS A 423 18.47 8.33 4.64
C HIS A 423 18.40 6.81 4.87
N ASN A 424 18.03 6.43 6.08
CA ASN A 424 17.77 5.04 6.43
C ASN A 424 16.29 4.89 6.81
N CYS A 425 15.55 4.09 6.08
CA CYS A 425 14.13 3.88 6.37
C CYS A 425 13.90 2.78 7.42
N ALA A 426 14.79 1.79 7.55
CA ALA A 426 14.70 0.68 8.50
C ALA A 426 13.28 0.04 8.58
N GLY A 427 12.60 -0.06 7.44
CA GLY A 427 11.23 -0.61 7.37
C GLY A 427 10.11 0.39 7.63
N TYR A 428 10.40 1.65 7.97
CA TYR A 428 9.38 2.69 8.13
C TYR A 428 9.03 3.34 6.78
N GLY A 429 7.74 3.64 6.60
CA GLY A 429 7.31 4.57 5.55
C GLY A 429 7.69 6.01 5.94
N ILE A 430 8.78 6.50 5.37
CA ILE A 430 9.30 7.82 5.68
C ILE A 430 8.68 8.87 4.76
N GLY A 431 8.09 9.90 5.35
CA GLY A 431 7.54 11.05 4.64
C GLY A 431 8.60 11.85 3.92
N ILE A 432 8.25 12.29 2.73
CA ILE A 432 9.06 13.21 1.92
C ILE A 432 8.23 14.45 1.59
N ASP A 433 8.88 15.59 1.49
CA ASP A 433 8.23 16.83 1.03
C ASP A 433 9.20 17.71 0.25
N PHE A 434 8.63 18.62 -0.52
CA PHE A 434 9.39 19.62 -1.29
C PHE A 434 9.30 20.99 -0.64
N SER A 435 10.36 21.78 -0.78
CA SER A 435 10.22 23.22 -0.53
C SER A 435 9.24 23.83 -1.54
N PRO A 436 8.51 24.89 -1.17
CA PRO A 436 7.56 25.55 -2.05
C PRO A 436 8.15 25.99 -3.39
N ASP A 437 9.41 26.43 -3.42
CA ASP A 437 10.16 26.82 -4.63
C ASP A 437 10.63 25.63 -5.47
N GLY A 438 10.43 24.39 -5.00
CA GLY A 438 10.86 23.16 -5.68
C GLY A 438 12.36 22.95 -5.75
N LYS A 439 13.19 23.76 -5.08
CA LYS A 439 14.66 23.64 -5.11
C LYS A 439 15.19 22.60 -4.12
N ASN A 440 14.47 22.35 -3.02
CA ASN A 440 14.92 21.44 -1.98
C ASN A 440 13.92 20.28 -1.79
N LEU A 441 14.48 19.11 -1.53
CA LEU A 441 13.76 17.91 -1.09
C LEU A 441 14.12 17.63 0.37
N VAL A 442 13.17 17.26 1.19
CA VAL A 442 13.37 16.88 2.58
C VAL A 442 12.77 15.50 2.86
N SER A 443 13.43 14.73 3.71
CA SER A 443 12.96 13.44 4.21
C SER A 443 13.34 13.26 5.66
N GLY A 444 12.56 12.44 6.37
CA GLY A 444 12.94 11.92 7.67
C GLY A 444 13.97 10.79 7.59
N ASP A 445 14.26 10.21 8.74
CA ASP A 445 15.17 9.08 8.90
C ASP A 445 14.74 8.24 10.12
N SER A 446 14.98 6.94 10.05
CA SER A 446 14.72 6.02 11.18
C SER A 446 15.55 6.36 12.43
N ASN A 447 16.69 7.01 12.25
CA ASN A 447 17.56 7.44 13.34
C ASN A 447 17.19 8.82 13.92
N GLY A 448 16.03 9.38 13.57
CA GLY A 448 15.58 10.67 14.07
C GLY A 448 16.29 11.89 13.46
N ASN A 449 16.83 11.76 12.26
CA ASN A 449 17.40 12.87 11.52
C ASN A 449 16.42 13.34 10.44
N ALA A 450 16.56 14.60 10.05
CA ALA A 450 15.99 15.14 8.82
C ALA A 450 17.12 15.40 7.83
N LEU A 451 16.93 14.97 6.60
CA LEU A 451 17.89 15.13 5.52
C LEU A 451 17.32 16.06 4.46
N PHE A 452 18.18 16.93 3.95
CA PHE A 452 17.85 17.91 2.94
C PHE A 452 18.77 17.75 1.74
N TRP A 453 18.18 17.71 0.55
CA TRP A 453 18.91 17.60 -0.71
C TRP A 453 18.54 18.75 -1.66
N ASP A 454 19.51 19.16 -2.45
CA ASP A 454 19.26 20.03 -3.60
C ASP A 454 18.63 19.22 -4.73
N TRP A 455 17.46 19.63 -5.15
CA TRP A 455 16.70 18.98 -6.23
C TRP A 455 17.48 18.95 -7.55
N LYS A 456 18.23 19.98 -7.88
CA LYS A 456 18.96 20.07 -9.16
C LYS A 456 20.17 19.14 -9.20
N THR A 457 21.00 19.17 -8.15
CA THR A 457 22.28 18.44 -8.10
C THR A 457 22.17 17.06 -7.47
N THR A 458 21.06 16.73 -6.78
CA THR A 458 20.84 15.53 -5.98
C THR A 458 21.79 15.37 -4.78
N LYS A 459 22.59 16.38 -4.49
CA LYS A 459 23.53 16.35 -3.36
C LYS A 459 22.81 16.65 -2.06
N MET A 460 23.22 15.99 -0.98
CA MET A 460 22.78 16.29 0.37
C MET A 460 23.37 17.64 0.79
N ILE A 461 22.48 18.57 1.18
CA ILE A 461 22.86 19.91 1.69
C ILE A 461 23.13 19.83 3.19
N LYS A 462 22.20 19.19 3.92
CA LYS A 462 22.23 19.18 5.38
C LYS A 462 21.60 17.91 5.95
N LYS A 463 22.16 17.46 7.06
CA LYS A 463 21.56 16.45 7.95
C LYS A 463 21.39 17.09 9.31
N LEU A 464 20.17 17.09 9.83
CA LEU A 464 19.79 17.73 11.08
C LEU A 464 19.22 16.69 12.04
N LYS A 465 19.79 16.59 13.25
CA LYS A 465 19.23 15.73 14.30
C LYS A 465 18.03 16.43 14.90
N ILE A 466 16.86 15.78 14.84
CA ILE A 466 15.56 16.28 15.34
C ILE A 466 15.19 15.58 16.64
N ASP A 467 15.21 14.25 16.63
CA ASP A 467 14.77 13.40 17.74
C ASP A 467 15.73 12.20 17.91
N GLU A 468 15.54 11.44 18.97
CA GLU A 468 16.21 10.14 19.16
C GLU A 468 15.46 9.01 18.43
N LYS A 469 14.14 9.14 18.29
CA LYS A 469 13.27 8.18 17.62
C LYS A 469 13.08 8.53 16.13
N ALA A 470 12.58 7.56 15.37
CA ALA A 470 12.35 7.72 13.94
C ALA A 470 11.42 8.90 13.61
N ILE A 471 11.80 9.70 12.62
CA ILE A 471 10.99 10.76 12.03
C ILE A 471 10.31 10.18 10.78
N THR A 472 9.00 9.98 10.88
CA THR A 472 8.21 9.34 9.81
C THR A 472 7.43 10.33 8.95
N GLN A 473 7.20 11.55 9.45
CA GLN A 473 6.46 12.57 8.71
C GLN A 473 7.24 13.87 8.65
N VAL A 474 7.21 14.48 7.49
CA VAL A 474 7.86 15.76 7.22
C VAL A 474 6.92 16.60 6.36
N LEU A 475 6.75 17.87 6.72
CA LEU A 475 5.95 18.83 5.96
C LEU A 475 6.62 20.20 5.94
N TRP A 476 6.79 20.73 4.75
CA TRP A 476 7.25 22.11 4.55
C TRP A 476 6.06 23.06 4.62
N ASN A 477 6.20 24.18 5.35
CA ASN A 477 5.18 25.22 5.36
C ASN A 477 5.22 25.98 4.02
N THR A 478 4.15 25.90 3.22
CA THR A 478 4.12 26.48 1.87
C THR A 478 4.09 28.00 1.84
N LYS A 479 3.79 28.67 2.96
CA LYS A 479 3.73 30.14 3.09
C LYS A 479 5.03 30.77 3.65
N GLU A 480 5.93 29.92 4.12
CA GLU A 480 7.13 30.36 4.81
C GLU A 480 8.38 29.84 4.11
N VAL A 481 9.44 30.64 4.12
CA VAL A 481 10.67 30.36 3.37
C VAL A 481 11.52 29.23 3.96
N SER A 482 11.43 28.99 5.28
CA SER A 482 12.34 28.05 5.97
C SER A 482 11.67 27.18 7.02
N LYS A 483 10.34 27.24 7.18
CA LYS A 483 9.67 26.53 8.27
C LYS A 483 9.21 25.14 7.85
N VAL A 484 9.61 24.14 8.65
CA VAL A 484 9.33 22.72 8.42
C VAL A 484 8.83 22.07 9.71
N ALA A 485 7.76 21.27 9.60
CA ALA A 485 7.25 20.45 10.67
C ALA A 485 7.72 19.00 10.50
N PHE A 486 8.13 18.39 11.60
CA PHE A 486 8.60 17.01 11.67
C PHE A 486 7.82 16.26 12.75
N SER A 487 7.44 15.04 12.48
CA SER A 487 6.85 14.17 13.51
C SER A 487 7.22 12.71 13.28
N GLY A 488 7.01 11.88 14.29
CA GLY A 488 7.35 10.47 14.18
C GLY A 488 6.97 9.65 15.40
N SER A 489 7.74 8.61 15.64
CA SER A 489 7.45 7.60 16.65
C SER A 489 7.50 8.11 18.12
N SER A 490 7.95 9.34 18.34
CA SER A 490 7.94 9.95 19.69
C SER A 490 6.59 10.53 20.08
N GLY A 491 5.69 10.77 19.09
CA GLY A 491 4.43 11.47 19.33
C GLY A 491 4.56 12.98 19.47
N LYS A 492 5.78 13.52 19.35
CA LYS A 492 6.03 14.95 19.36
C LYS A 492 6.05 15.49 17.93
N ILE A 493 5.61 16.73 17.78
CA ILE A 493 5.69 17.44 16.51
C ILE A 493 6.69 18.60 16.71
N TYR A 494 7.76 18.56 15.95
CA TYR A 494 8.84 19.55 16.01
C TYR A 494 8.69 20.57 14.90
N TYR A 495 8.80 21.85 15.21
CA TYR A 495 8.72 22.92 14.25
C TYR A 495 10.05 23.69 14.20
N TYR A 496 10.64 23.73 13.03
CA TYR A 496 11.98 24.29 12.78
C TYR A 496 11.91 25.46 11.80
N GLU A 497 12.88 26.37 11.96
CA GLU A 497 13.14 27.54 11.11
C GLU A 497 14.59 27.61 10.64
#